data_3f22683b964617349c375fc9e2b12538
#
_entry.id   3f22683b964617349c375fc9e2b12538
#
_cell.length_a   1.000
_cell.length_b   1.000
_cell.length_c   1.000
_cell.angle_alpha   90.00
_cell.angle_beta   90.00
_cell.angle_gamma   90.00
#
_symmetry.space_group_name_H-M   'P 1'
#
loop_
_entity.id
_entity.type
_entity.pdbx_description
1 polymer ?
#
loop_
_entity_poly.entity_id
_entity_poly.type
_entity_poly.pdbx_seq_one_letter_code
_entity_poly.pdbx_strand_id
1 'polypeptide(L)'
;RESLVDGIKRATDVMLAGKVCVVAGFGDVGKGSAASLRGQGARVLVTEIDPICALQAAMEGYEVVTMNDAASQGDLFVTCTGNFDIITIDHMREMKDRAIVCNIGHFDSEIQIAALENYPWEEVKPQVDEVIFPDGKRLIVLAKGRLVNLGCATGHPSFVMSASFTNQTLAQIELWNNSDNYENKVYVLPKHLDEKVATLHLPSSV
;
A
#
# COMPACT_ATOMS: atom_id res chain seq x y z
N ARG A 1 -4.41 -4.44 3.80
CA ARG A 1 -4.39 -4.70 5.25
C ARG A 1 -3.37 -5.76 5.62
N GLU A 2 -3.65 -7.06 5.51
CA GLU A 2 -2.73 -8.15 5.88
C GLU A 2 -1.53 -8.27 4.94
N SER A 3 -1.74 -8.22 3.65
CA SER A 3 -0.69 -8.48 2.65
C SER A 3 0.46 -7.48 2.66
N LEU A 4 0.24 -6.24 3.12
CA LEU A 4 1.31 -5.27 3.33
C LEU A 4 2.30 -5.77 4.39
N VAL A 5 1.79 -6.11 5.57
CA VAL A 5 2.62 -6.56 6.69
C VAL A 5 3.31 -7.89 6.37
N ASP A 6 2.61 -8.80 5.68
CA ASP A 6 3.18 -10.05 5.19
C ASP A 6 4.36 -9.78 4.25
N GLY A 7 4.19 -8.89 3.26
CA GLY A 7 5.26 -8.51 2.34
C GLY A 7 6.48 -7.93 3.05
N ILE A 8 6.28 -6.99 3.97
CA ILE A 8 7.35 -6.35 4.73
C ILE A 8 8.10 -7.39 5.59
N LYS A 9 7.37 -8.24 6.33
CA LYS A 9 7.98 -9.26 7.20
C LYS A 9 8.76 -10.31 6.42
N ARG A 10 8.23 -10.80 5.32
CA ARG A 10 8.94 -11.75 4.44
C ARG A 10 10.19 -11.12 3.81
N ALA A 11 10.12 -9.85 3.43
CA ALA A 11 11.24 -9.13 2.85
C ALA A 11 12.36 -8.90 3.87
N THR A 12 12.05 -8.47 5.08
CA THR A 12 13.02 -7.86 6.00
C THR A 12 13.22 -8.58 7.33
N ASP A 13 12.28 -9.45 7.71
CA ASP A 13 12.25 -10.07 9.06
C ASP A 13 12.31 -9.04 10.21
N VAL A 14 11.82 -7.82 9.95
CA VAL A 14 11.88 -6.71 10.90
C VAL A 14 10.77 -6.79 11.93
N MET A 15 11.09 -6.47 13.18
CA MET A 15 10.08 -6.24 14.21
C MET A 15 9.43 -4.88 13.99
N LEU A 16 8.11 -4.87 13.74
CA LEU A 16 7.34 -3.64 13.49
C LEU A 16 6.98 -2.89 14.78
N ALA A 17 6.84 -3.61 15.90
CA ALA A 17 6.49 -3.01 17.17
C ALA A 17 7.53 -1.93 17.57
N GLY A 18 7.02 -0.76 17.96
CA GLY A 18 7.84 0.39 18.37
C GLY A 18 8.45 1.19 17.22
N LYS A 19 8.36 0.73 15.98
CA LYS A 19 8.85 1.51 14.83
C LYS A 19 7.90 2.64 14.46
N VAL A 20 8.45 3.71 13.93
CA VAL A 20 7.71 4.80 13.31
C VAL A 20 7.45 4.44 11.85
N CYS A 21 6.19 4.18 11.52
CA CYS A 21 5.76 3.83 10.17
C CYS A 21 4.99 5.00 9.56
N VAL A 22 5.45 5.50 8.43
CA VAL A 22 4.82 6.58 7.67
C VAL A 22 3.97 5.96 6.56
N VAL A 23 2.66 6.23 6.59
CA VAL A 23 1.71 5.80 5.56
C VAL A 23 1.31 7.01 4.74
N ALA A 24 1.72 7.03 3.49
CA ALA A 24 1.41 8.12 2.56
C ALA A 24 0.12 7.80 1.79
N GLY A 25 -0.95 8.50 2.15
CA GLY A 25 -2.32 8.29 1.70
C GLY A 25 -3.22 7.67 2.76
N PHE A 26 -4.47 8.15 2.86
CA PHE A 26 -5.47 7.63 3.80
C PHE A 26 -6.82 7.34 3.11
N GLY A 27 -6.77 6.93 1.84
CA GLY A 27 -7.86 6.26 1.13
C GLY A 27 -8.04 4.82 1.65
N ASP A 28 -8.78 4.00 0.92
CA ASP A 28 -9.10 2.63 1.37
C ASP A 28 -7.85 1.77 1.64
N VAL A 29 -6.83 1.88 0.77
CA VAL A 29 -5.55 1.18 0.95
C VAL A 29 -4.79 1.73 2.16
N GLY A 30 -4.73 3.05 2.30
CA GLY A 30 -4.06 3.73 3.42
C GLY A 30 -4.66 3.40 4.77
N LYS A 31 -5.99 3.45 4.90
CA LYS A 31 -6.71 3.06 6.12
C LYS A 31 -6.39 1.64 6.54
N GLY A 32 -6.46 0.70 5.59
CA GLY A 32 -6.13 -0.69 5.86
C GLY A 32 -4.67 -0.90 6.25
N SER A 33 -3.74 -0.18 5.61
CA SER A 33 -2.31 -0.24 5.87
C SER A 33 -1.96 0.33 7.25
N ALA A 34 -2.47 1.53 7.56
CA ALA A 34 -2.27 2.18 8.86
C ALA A 34 -2.82 1.33 10.02
N ALA A 35 -4.04 0.80 9.87
CA ALA A 35 -4.65 -0.08 10.88
C ALA A 35 -3.83 -1.36 11.10
N SER A 36 -3.30 -1.95 10.03
CA SER A 36 -2.49 -3.17 10.12
C SER A 36 -1.16 -2.93 10.82
N LEU A 37 -0.45 -1.85 10.47
CA LEU A 37 0.82 -1.47 11.09
C LEU A 37 0.62 -1.12 12.59
N ARG A 38 -0.42 -0.34 12.92
CA ARG A 38 -0.78 -0.04 14.31
C ARG A 38 -1.11 -1.32 15.09
N GLY A 39 -1.81 -2.26 14.48
CA GLY A 39 -2.12 -3.57 15.05
C GLY A 39 -0.88 -4.43 15.35
N GLN A 40 0.25 -4.16 14.70
CA GLN A 40 1.56 -4.77 15.02
C GLN A 40 2.35 -4.00 16.09
N GLY A 41 1.77 -2.95 16.67
CA GLY A 41 2.44 -2.13 17.69
C GLY A 41 3.34 -1.03 17.13
N ALA A 42 3.23 -0.70 15.86
CA ALA A 42 3.94 0.44 15.26
C ALA A 42 3.28 1.78 15.65
N ARG A 43 4.09 2.83 15.74
CA ARG A 43 3.62 4.21 15.76
C ARG A 43 3.41 4.65 14.33
N VAL A 44 2.18 5.01 13.97
CA VAL A 44 1.85 5.34 12.59
C VAL A 44 1.66 6.84 12.42
N LEU A 45 2.42 7.43 11.52
CA LEU A 45 2.22 8.77 10.96
C LEU A 45 1.51 8.66 9.62
N VAL A 46 0.60 9.55 9.34
CA VAL A 46 -0.15 9.60 8.07
C VAL A 46 0.17 10.89 7.34
N THR A 47 0.45 10.78 6.04
CA THR A 47 0.50 11.96 5.17
C THR A 47 -0.66 11.91 4.19
N GLU A 48 -1.42 13.00 4.06
CA GLU A 48 -2.61 13.04 3.21
C GLU A 48 -2.88 14.48 2.73
N ILE A 49 -3.21 14.63 1.46
CA ILE A 49 -3.52 15.94 0.86
C ILE A 49 -5.01 16.24 0.84
N ASP A 50 -5.87 15.20 0.83
CA ASP A 50 -7.31 15.38 0.93
C ASP A 50 -7.66 15.72 2.39
N PRO A 51 -8.21 16.92 2.65
CA PRO A 51 -8.52 17.33 4.02
C PRO A 51 -9.60 16.47 4.68
N ILE A 52 -10.47 15.81 3.92
CA ILE A 52 -11.47 14.88 4.45
C ILE A 52 -10.79 13.63 4.96
N CYS A 53 -9.93 13.01 4.14
CA CYS A 53 -9.18 11.83 4.54
C CYS A 53 -8.19 12.13 5.66
N ALA A 54 -7.54 13.30 5.64
CA ALA A 54 -6.66 13.76 6.71
C ALA A 54 -7.41 13.92 8.04
N LEU A 55 -8.60 14.53 8.02
CA LEU A 55 -9.45 14.65 9.19
C LEU A 55 -9.90 13.27 9.73
N GLN A 56 -10.27 12.36 8.85
CA GLN A 56 -10.61 10.98 9.23
C GLN A 56 -9.43 10.28 9.93
N ALA A 57 -8.20 10.44 9.40
CA ALA A 57 -7.01 9.90 10.03
C ALA A 57 -6.80 10.48 11.45
N ALA A 58 -6.93 11.79 11.61
CA ALA A 58 -6.82 12.45 12.89
C ALA A 58 -7.89 11.97 13.90
N MET A 59 -9.14 11.80 13.44
CA MET A 59 -10.24 11.30 14.27
C MET A 59 -10.05 9.83 14.68
N GLU A 60 -9.33 9.03 13.89
CA GLU A 60 -8.93 7.67 14.24
C GLU A 60 -7.70 7.63 15.18
N GLY A 61 -7.15 8.79 15.55
CA GLY A 61 -6.04 8.92 16.48
C GLY A 61 -4.65 8.73 15.84
N TYR A 62 -4.54 8.93 14.53
CA TYR A 62 -3.25 9.02 13.85
C TYR A 62 -2.71 10.45 13.90
N GLU A 63 -1.41 10.59 14.01
CA GLU A 63 -0.73 11.86 13.80
C GLU A 63 -0.64 12.13 12.29
N VAL A 64 -1.24 13.24 11.84
CA VAL A 64 -1.22 13.66 10.44
C VAL A 64 -0.14 14.73 10.27
N VAL A 65 0.80 14.47 9.37
CA VAL A 65 1.99 15.31 9.13
C VAL A 65 2.25 15.47 7.65
N THR A 66 3.15 16.38 7.27
CA THR A 66 3.66 16.44 5.90
C THR A 66 4.75 15.36 5.67
N MET A 67 5.03 15.00 4.42
CA MET A 67 6.12 14.07 4.14
C MET A 67 7.48 14.67 4.52
N ASN A 68 7.67 15.99 4.39
CA ASN A 68 8.88 16.67 4.84
C ASN A 68 9.11 16.48 6.34
N ASP A 69 8.06 16.62 7.15
CA ASP A 69 8.16 16.44 8.61
C ASP A 69 8.36 14.97 8.99
N ALA A 70 7.79 14.05 8.22
CA ALA A 70 7.87 12.61 8.47
C ALA A 70 9.23 12.01 8.05
N ALA A 71 9.89 12.57 7.03
CA ALA A 71 11.06 11.97 6.40
C ALA A 71 12.18 11.63 7.40
N SER A 72 12.52 12.55 8.30
CA SER A 72 13.55 12.31 9.32
C SER A 72 13.11 11.45 10.49
N GLN A 73 11.81 11.18 10.65
CA GLN A 73 11.24 10.46 11.79
C GLN A 73 10.98 8.99 11.50
N GLY A 74 10.64 8.66 10.24
CA GLY A 74 10.22 7.33 9.83
C GLY A 74 11.33 6.29 9.87
N ASP A 75 10.97 5.08 10.29
CA ASP A 75 11.79 3.87 10.15
C ASP A 75 11.31 3.04 8.96
N LEU A 76 10.03 3.19 8.59
CA LEU A 76 9.40 2.51 7.47
C LEU A 76 8.42 3.46 6.77
N PHE A 77 8.48 3.50 5.45
CA PHE A 77 7.63 4.33 4.60
C PHE A 77 6.85 3.46 3.62
N VAL A 78 5.54 3.70 3.56
CA VAL A 78 4.62 2.99 2.66
C VAL A 78 3.83 3.99 1.85
N THR A 79 3.94 3.95 0.52
CA THR A 79 3.09 4.76 -0.37
C THR A 79 1.84 3.98 -0.80
N CYS A 80 0.69 4.64 -0.84
CA CYS A 80 -0.59 4.03 -1.15
C CYS A 80 -1.61 5.04 -1.72
N THR A 81 -1.11 6.02 -2.49
CA THR A 81 -1.92 7.13 -2.99
C THR A 81 -2.50 6.90 -4.39
N GLY A 82 -1.88 6.02 -5.18
CA GLY A 82 -2.20 5.87 -6.61
C GLY A 82 -1.77 7.08 -7.45
N ASN A 83 -0.88 7.93 -6.92
CA ASN A 83 -0.36 9.13 -7.59
C ASN A 83 1.14 8.94 -7.91
N PHE A 84 1.91 9.98 -8.12
CA PHE A 84 3.33 9.93 -8.46
C PHE A 84 4.14 10.88 -7.57
N ASP A 85 5.44 10.61 -7.44
CA ASP A 85 6.41 11.46 -6.71
C ASP A 85 6.01 11.78 -5.26
N ILE A 86 5.42 10.83 -4.58
CA ILE A 86 5.02 10.98 -3.17
C ILE A 86 6.24 10.96 -2.26
N ILE A 87 7.19 10.05 -2.53
CA ILE A 87 8.50 10.05 -1.90
C ILE A 87 9.52 10.47 -2.95
N THR A 88 10.04 11.69 -2.78
CA THR A 88 11.06 12.28 -3.66
C THR A 88 12.47 11.96 -3.17
N ILE A 89 13.46 12.22 -4.03
CA ILE A 89 14.88 12.09 -3.67
C ILE A 89 15.26 12.96 -2.46
N ASP A 90 14.65 14.15 -2.32
CA ASP A 90 14.91 15.03 -1.20
C ASP A 90 14.38 14.44 0.11
N HIS A 91 13.20 13.85 0.11
CA HIS A 91 12.71 13.09 1.26
C HIS A 91 13.64 11.93 1.61
N MET A 92 14.11 11.17 0.61
CA MET A 92 15.02 10.05 0.82
C MET A 92 16.38 10.48 1.40
N ARG A 93 16.86 11.68 1.07
CA ARG A 93 18.08 12.24 1.68
C ARG A 93 17.93 12.52 3.17
N GLU A 94 16.74 12.88 3.62
CA GLU A 94 16.43 13.18 5.03
C GLU A 94 16.11 11.93 5.85
N MET A 95 15.82 10.79 5.22
CA MET A 95 15.50 9.55 5.92
C MET A 95 16.67 9.03 6.75
N LYS A 96 16.34 8.27 7.79
CA LYS A 96 17.32 7.58 8.62
C LYS A 96 18.12 6.55 7.82
N ASP A 97 19.31 6.26 8.28
CA ASP A 97 20.06 5.10 7.78
C ASP A 97 19.24 3.82 7.97
N ARG A 98 19.19 2.99 6.91
CA ARG A 98 18.40 1.76 6.84
C ARG A 98 16.89 1.92 7.03
N ALA A 99 16.35 3.10 6.77
CA ALA A 99 14.91 3.24 6.65
C ALA A 99 14.42 2.36 5.48
N ILE A 100 13.26 1.72 5.70
CA ILE A 100 12.63 0.84 4.71
C ILE A 100 11.64 1.65 3.90
N VAL A 101 11.73 1.55 2.57
CA VAL A 101 10.83 2.25 1.65
C VAL A 101 10.12 1.22 0.77
N CYS A 102 8.80 1.26 0.75
CA CYS A 102 7.99 0.36 -0.06
C CYS A 102 6.71 1.01 -0.56
N ASN A 103 6.12 0.42 -1.58
CA ASN A 103 4.88 0.84 -2.19
C ASN A 103 3.83 -0.28 -2.12
N ILE A 104 2.59 0.06 -1.82
CA ILE A 104 1.41 -0.82 -1.89
C ILE A 104 0.34 -0.23 -2.81
N GLY A 105 0.58 0.97 -3.36
CA GLY A 105 -0.25 1.57 -4.40
C GLY A 105 -0.06 0.86 -5.75
N HIS A 106 -0.97 1.12 -6.68
CA HIS A 106 -0.98 0.40 -7.95
C HIS A 106 0.23 0.72 -8.84
N PHE A 107 0.70 1.97 -8.83
CA PHE A 107 1.78 2.43 -9.70
C PHE A 107 3.13 2.44 -8.96
N ASP A 108 4.19 2.10 -9.67
CA ASP A 108 5.58 2.13 -9.19
C ASP A 108 6.21 3.53 -9.22
N SER A 109 5.48 4.52 -9.72
CA SER A 109 5.89 5.92 -9.79
C SER A 109 5.68 6.73 -8.50
N GLU A 110 5.09 6.14 -7.47
CA GLU A 110 4.86 6.83 -6.19
C GLU A 110 6.18 7.16 -5.46
N ILE A 111 7.20 6.35 -5.67
CA ILE A 111 8.56 6.57 -5.15
C ILE A 111 9.45 6.95 -6.33
N GLN A 112 10.22 8.02 -6.22
CA GLN A 112 11.14 8.46 -7.27
C GLN A 112 12.34 7.52 -7.42
N ILE A 113 12.09 6.26 -7.78
CA ILE A 113 13.15 5.25 -7.99
C ILE A 113 14.10 5.66 -9.11
N ALA A 114 13.60 6.29 -10.19
CA ALA A 114 14.43 6.78 -11.28
C ALA A 114 15.49 7.80 -10.81
N ALA A 115 15.22 8.58 -9.78
CA ALA A 115 16.19 9.51 -9.21
C ALA A 115 17.36 8.80 -8.50
N LEU A 116 17.22 7.51 -8.22
CA LEU A 116 18.26 6.68 -7.60
C LEU A 116 19.08 5.87 -8.63
N GLU A 117 18.84 6.03 -9.92
CA GLU A 117 19.48 5.23 -10.97
C GLU A 117 21.02 5.33 -10.95
N ASN A 118 21.54 6.50 -10.60
CA ASN A 118 22.97 6.73 -10.54
C ASN A 118 23.61 6.45 -9.16
N TYR A 119 22.83 5.96 -8.20
CA TYR A 119 23.33 5.53 -6.89
C TYR A 119 23.74 4.06 -6.94
N PRO A 120 24.74 3.63 -6.15
CA PRO A 120 25.05 2.20 -6.03
C PRO A 120 23.88 1.44 -5.40
N TRP A 121 23.53 0.29 -5.99
CA TRP A 121 22.53 -0.64 -5.50
C TRP A 121 23.19 -1.97 -5.13
N GLU A 122 22.92 -2.46 -3.94
CA GLU A 122 23.33 -3.78 -3.48
C GLU A 122 22.10 -4.65 -3.23
N GLU A 123 21.93 -5.74 -3.98
CA GLU A 123 20.86 -6.71 -3.73
C GLU A 123 21.22 -7.53 -2.49
N VAL A 124 20.45 -7.41 -1.42
CA VAL A 124 20.58 -8.18 -0.18
C VAL A 124 20.00 -9.58 -0.36
N LYS A 125 18.84 -9.65 -1.00
CA LYS A 125 18.15 -10.85 -1.46
C LYS A 125 17.12 -10.47 -2.52
N PRO A 126 16.51 -11.42 -3.24
CA PRO A 126 15.52 -11.09 -4.26
C PRO A 126 14.44 -10.13 -3.75
N GLN A 127 14.23 -9.04 -4.47
CA GLN A 127 13.29 -7.95 -4.18
C GLN A 127 13.62 -7.08 -2.95
N VAL A 128 14.82 -7.19 -2.40
CA VAL A 128 15.30 -6.38 -1.29
C VAL A 128 16.66 -5.80 -1.65
N ASP A 129 16.70 -4.52 -1.90
CA ASP A 129 17.90 -3.81 -2.32
C ASP A 129 18.27 -2.74 -1.29
N GLU A 130 19.56 -2.54 -1.04
CA GLU A 130 20.10 -1.37 -0.37
C GLU A 130 20.59 -0.36 -1.41
N VAL A 131 20.14 0.89 -1.28
CA VAL A 131 20.64 2.01 -2.09
C VAL A 131 21.61 2.82 -1.24
N ILE A 132 22.82 3.03 -1.74
CA ILE A 132 23.90 3.67 -1.00
C ILE A 132 24.01 5.14 -1.41
N PHE A 133 23.83 6.02 -0.43
CA PHE A 133 23.94 7.47 -0.61
C PHE A 133 25.40 7.94 -0.49
N PRO A 134 25.74 9.13 -1.04
CA PRO A 134 27.12 9.63 -1.02
C PRO A 134 27.73 9.83 0.37
N ASP A 135 26.89 10.04 1.38
CA ASP A 135 27.30 10.17 2.79
C ASP A 135 27.49 8.82 3.50
N GLY A 136 27.30 7.71 2.78
CA GLY A 136 27.39 6.36 3.30
C GLY A 136 26.08 5.80 3.89
N LYS A 137 25.03 6.62 4.01
CA LYS A 137 23.70 6.19 4.41
C LYS A 137 23.14 5.16 3.42
N ARG A 138 22.38 4.20 3.90
CA ARG A 138 21.70 3.19 3.10
C ARG A 138 20.20 3.26 3.30
N LEU A 139 19.44 3.12 2.23
CA LEU A 139 17.99 2.90 2.32
C LEU A 139 17.66 1.51 1.80
N ILE A 140 16.76 0.84 2.47
CA ILE A 140 16.25 -0.47 2.06
C ILE A 140 15.01 -0.26 1.19
N VAL A 141 15.12 -0.59 -0.09
CA VAL A 141 14.02 -0.46 -1.07
C VAL A 141 13.45 -1.84 -1.35
N LEU A 142 12.14 -2.00 -1.13
CA LEU A 142 11.44 -3.25 -1.37
C LEU A 142 10.81 -3.26 -2.76
N ALA A 143 10.94 -4.40 -3.45
CA ALA A 143 10.37 -4.67 -4.77
C ALA A 143 10.68 -3.56 -5.82
N LYS A 144 11.77 -2.79 -5.63
CA LYS A 144 12.16 -1.65 -6.48
C LYS A 144 11.02 -0.63 -6.67
N GLY A 145 10.25 -0.36 -5.63
CA GLY A 145 9.12 0.56 -5.64
C GLY A 145 7.82 0.00 -6.24
N ARG A 146 7.81 -1.26 -6.69
CA ARG A 146 6.60 -1.94 -7.14
C ARG A 146 5.78 -2.43 -5.94
N LEU A 147 4.60 -2.99 -6.20
CA LEU A 147 3.71 -3.53 -5.15
C LEU A 147 4.44 -4.53 -4.24
N VAL A 148 4.68 -4.14 -2.99
CA VAL A 148 5.45 -4.93 -2.01
C VAL A 148 4.77 -6.27 -1.67
N ASN A 149 3.44 -6.31 -1.61
CA ASN A 149 2.69 -7.52 -1.31
C ASN A 149 2.78 -8.59 -2.41
N LEU A 150 2.97 -8.18 -3.65
CA LEU A 150 3.17 -9.10 -4.78
C LEU A 150 4.65 -9.39 -5.03
N GLY A 151 5.51 -8.38 -4.90
CA GLY A 151 6.95 -8.53 -5.13
C GLY A 151 7.63 -9.34 -4.04
N CYS A 152 7.27 -9.13 -2.77
CA CYS A 152 7.92 -9.76 -1.61
C CYS A 152 7.10 -10.87 -0.95
N ALA A 153 5.82 -11.06 -1.36
CA ALA A 153 4.93 -12.09 -0.82
C ALA A 153 3.97 -12.62 -1.90
N THR A 154 2.84 -13.14 -1.49
CA THR A 154 1.85 -13.80 -2.36
C THR A 154 0.61 -12.96 -2.65
N GLY A 155 0.59 -11.68 -2.23
CA GLY A 155 -0.54 -10.79 -2.38
C GLY A 155 -1.66 -11.07 -1.37
N HIS A 156 -2.91 -10.76 -1.76
CA HIS A 156 -4.07 -11.00 -0.93
C HIS A 156 -4.33 -12.49 -0.72
N PRO A 157 -4.90 -12.89 0.43
CA PRO A 157 -5.40 -14.25 0.63
C PRO A 157 -6.40 -14.65 -0.46
N SER A 158 -6.37 -15.93 -0.85
CA SER A 158 -7.24 -16.46 -1.92
C SER A 158 -8.73 -16.23 -1.63
N PHE A 159 -9.14 -16.27 -0.35
CA PHE A 159 -10.51 -15.99 0.05
C PHE A 159 -10.95 -14.55 -0.30
N VAL A 160 -10.10 -13.56 -0.08
CA VAL A 160 -10.38 -12.17 -0.45
C VAL A 160 -10.50 -12.02 -1.97
N MET A 161 -9.57 -12.63 -2.71
CA MET A 161 -9.59 -12.59 -4.18
C MET A 161 -10.76 -13.38 -4.77
N SER A 162 -11.23 -14.42 -4.10
CA SER A 162 -12.43 -15.15 -4.50
C SER A 162 -13.66 -14.23 -4.56
N ALA A 163 -13.86 -13.38 -3.58
CA ALA A 163 -14.94 -12.38 -3.61
C ALA A 163 -14.84 -11.44 -4.82
N SER A 164 -13.63 -10.93 -5.09
CA SER A 164 -13.38 -10.06 -6.26
C SER A 164 -13.62 -10.77 -7.59
N PHE A 165 -13.12 -11.99 -7.74
CA PHE A 165 -13.29 -12.77 -8.98
C PHE A 165 -14.74 -13.20 -9.21
N THR A 166 -15.47 -13.55 -8.15
CA THR A 166 -16.89 -13.84 -8.22
C THR A 166 -17.67 -12.61 -8.70
N ASN A 167 -17.35 -11.42 -8.17
CA ASN A 167 -17.98 -10.17 -8.63
C ASN A 167 -17.70 -9.90 -10.11
N GLN A 168 -16.44 -10.04 -10.55
CA GLN A 168 -16.06 -9.90 -11.97
C GLN A 168 -16.83 -10.90 -12.85
N THR A 169 -16.96 -12.15 -12.43
CA THR A 169 -17.69 -13.16 -13.18
C THR A 169 -19.19 -12.85 -13.28
N LEU A 170 -19.81 -12.45 -12.17
CA LEU A 170 -21.22 -12.05 -12.18
C LEU A 170 -21.46 -10.80 -13.03
N ALA A 171 -20.53 -9.86 -13.03
CA ALA A 171 -20.60 -8.70 -13.91
C ALA A 171 -20.60 -9.08 -15.39
N GLN A 172 -19.75 -10.01 -15.80
CA GLN A 172 -19.70 -10.49 -17.18
C GLN A 172 -20.98 -11.23 -17.56
N ILE A 173 -21.51 -12.06 -16.68
CA ILE A 173 -22.77 -12.79 -16.90
C ILE A 173 -23.94 -11.80 -17.02
N GLU A 174 -23.99 -10.77 -16.18
CA GLU A 174 -25.03 -9.73 -16.24
C GLU A 174 -24.98 -8.98 -17.58
N LEU A 175 -23.82 -8.51 -17.97
CA LEU A 175 -23.64 -7.77 -19.22
C LEU A 175 -23.92 -8.64 -20.46
N TRP A 176 -23.59 -9.92 -20.40
CA TRP A 176 -23.87 -10.86 -21.51
C TRP A 176 -25.35 -11.14 -21.66
N ASN A 177 -26.03 -11.48 -20.56
CA ASN A 177 -27.44 -11.89 -20.59
C ASN A 177 -28.41 -10.73 -20.80
N ASN A 178 -28.02 -9.53 -20.40
CA ASN A 178 -28.86 -8.34 -20.37
C ASN A 178 -28.26 -7.18 -21.21
N SER A 179 -27.50 -7.52 -22.27
CA SER A 179 -26.76 -6.54 -23.09
C SER A 179 -27.62 -5.39 -23.62
N ASP A 180 -28.88 -5.66 -23.92
CA ASP A 180 -29.82 -4.67 -24.45
C ASP A 180 -30.17 -3.57 -23.45
N ASN A 181 -29.93 -3.81 -22.15
CA ASN A 181 -30.14 -2.83 -21.08
C ASN A 181 -28.94 -1.92 -20.84
N TYR A 182 -27.83 -2.16 -21.51
CA TYR A 182 -26.57 -1.45 -21.30
C TYR A 182 -26.08 -0.78 -22.58
N GLU A 183 -25.88 0.52 -22.50
CA GLU A 183 -25.19 1.29 -23.54
C GLU A 183 -23.67 1.16 -23.39
N ASN A 184 -22.91 1.60 -24.40
CA ASN A 184 -21.45 1.63 -24.32
C ASN A 184 -20.94 2.75 -23.40
N LYS A 185 -21.07 2.53 -22.08
CA LYS A 185 -20.61 3.44 -21.04
C LYS A 185 -20.28 2.68 -19.74
N VAL A 186 -19.69 3.37 -18.77
CA VAL A 186 -19.40 2.80 -17.45
C VAL A 186 -20.67 2.73 -16.61
N TYR A 187 -20.92 1.60 -15.98
CA TYR A 187 -22.03 1.37 -15.07
C TYR A 187 -21.53 0.91 -13.70
N VAL A 188 -22.26 1.28 -12.65
CA VAL A 188 -22.18 0.62 -11.36
C VAL A 188 -23.12 -0.56 -11.38
N LEU A 189 -22.63 -1.74 -11.00
CA LEU A 189 -23.43 -2.96 -11.00
C LEU A 189 -24.63 -2.84 -10.06
N PRO A 190 -25.76 -3.54 -10.38
CA PRO A 190 -26.90 -3.65 -9.48
C PRO A 190 -26.49 -4.25 -8.12
N LYS A 191 -26.92 -3.63 -7.04
CA LYS A 191 -26.56 -4.00 -5.67
C LYS A 191 -26.81 -5.49 -5.34
N HIS A 192 -27.85 -6.09 -5.91
CA HIS A 192 -28.18 -7.51 -5.66
C HIS A 192 -27.06 -8.47 -6.11
N LEU A 193 -26.21 -8.07 -7.06
CA LEU A 193 -25.04 -8.86 -7.46
C LEU A 193 -23.96 -8.84 -6.38
N ASP A 194 -23.71 -7.67 -5.78
CA ASP A 194 -22.77 -7.55 -4.67
C ASP A 194 -23.27 -8.34 -3.44
N GLU A 195 -24.58 -8.26 -3.15
CA GLU A 195 -25.21 -9.03 -2.08
C GLU A 195 -25.08 -10.53 -2.31
N LYS A 196 -25.21 -10.98 -3.57
CA LYS A 196 -25.01 -12.39 -3.94
C LYS A 196 -23.57 -12.84 -3.71
N VAL A 197 -22.58 -12.03 -4.07
CA VAL A 197 -21.17 -12.32 -3.80
C VAL A 197 -20.92 -12.45 -2.32
N ALA A 198 -21.39 -11.50 -1.52
CA ALA A 198 -21.26 -11.54 -0.07
C ALA A 198 -21.90 -12.79 0.54
N THR A 199 -23.12 -13.13 0.13
CA THR A 199 -23.84 -14.31 0.60
C THR A 199 -23.11 -15.62 0.29
N LEU A 200 -22.49 -15.73 -0.91
CA LEU A 200 -21.72 -16.91 -1.29
C LEU A 200 -20.43 -17.10 -0.46
N HIS A 201 -19.93 -16.02 0.14
CA HIS A 201 -18.68 -16.03 0.94
C HIS A 201 -18.94 -16.04 2.46
N LEU A 202 -20.19 -15.86 2.88
CA LEU A 202 -20.56 -16.01 4.30
C LEU A 202 -20.71 -17.50 4.65
N PRO A 203 -20.36 -17.90 5.89
CA PRO A 203 -20.71 -19.25 6.38
C PRO A 203 -22.20 -19.50 6.31
N SER A 204 -22.58 -20.73 5.99
CA SER A 204 -24.00 -21.15 5.87
C SER A 204 -24.82 -21.01 7.16
N SER A 205 -24.16 -20.63 8.25
CA SER A 205 -24.73 -20.47 9.59
C SER A 205 -24.95 -19.00 10.03
N VAL A 206 -24.78 -18.06 9.10
CA VAL A 206 -25.02 -16.62 9.35
C VAL A 206 -26.31 -16.18 8.68
#